data_2ddb4b246b7b65268f787fdbf953f1c9
#
_entry.id   2ddb4b246b7b65268f787fdbf953f1c9
#
_cell.length_a   1.000
_cell.length_b   1.000
_cell.length_c   1.000
_cell.angle_alpha   90.00
_cell.angle_beta   90.00
_cell.angle_gamma   90.00
#
_symmetry.space_group_name_H-M   'P 1'
#
loop_
_entity.id
_entity.type
_entity.pdbx_description
1 polymer ?
#
loop_
_entity_poly.entity_id
_entity_poly.type
_entity_poly.pdbx_seq_one_letter_code
_entity_poly.pdbx_strand_id
1 'polypeptide(L)'
;MTDIREYLAHKPLLFDGGMGTYYKAAPGADCEMANLTDPEGVKKVHAEYLAAGAQAIKTNTFGLPRMAAAQMPGWEELAEAGWKLACDAAAEKDTAVFADLGPAPDTEAAPASSAYGLVAQQFAALGAKNFLFETLSSDVGIVEAVKALRVAVPDAFVMVSFAVLPDGYTREGLLFRDLLRRMEQSGVVDAVGLNCVSAPGAMKKLVQSLGEMLLPLSVMPNAGYPVVTRARVLYQGKPAYFAREMGQIAAAGVRILGGCCGTTPAHIAALRAELDALPQQTEAAPAAKLSTGTAPAVEKDDAFLRKLNAGEKVIAIELDSPRVADLSGYLDGARRLQAAGADLLTIADCPIAQARMDSSLVACRVHRELGMCALPHMTCRDRNLNATKALLLGLYAEGVREVLAITGDPIPTAERDEVKNVYQFNSRKLAQYIVSLAGEGREMPSAMTVLGALNLNARNFEVELRRAVEKLENGMSGFLTQPVLSAQAVENLRKARQTLGERAKILAGIMPVVSQRNAIFMENEINGIHVEEDIIQRFAGLDREQGEELGLEVSMQMAREALPYADGFYLMTPFNRVALMERLIARLKTELLDAEG
;
A
#
# COMPACT_ATOMS: atom_id res chain seq x y z
N MET A 1 -33.87 5.58 19.46
CA MET A 1 -32.81 6.60 19.76
C MET A 1 -32.96 7.73 18.75
N THR A 2 -33.19 8.95 19.20
CA THR A 2 -33.61 10.04 18.31
C THR A 2 -32.43 10.74 17.63
N ASP A 3 -31.29 10.93 18.29
CA ASP A 3 -30.05 11.48 17.70
C ASP A 3 -28.82 10.84 18.36
N ILE A 4 -28.01 10.20 17.54
CA ILE A 4 -26.77 9.54 18.00
C ILE A 4 -25.74 10.56 18.44
N ARG A 5 -25.64 11.73 17.79
CA ARG A 5 -24.70 12.79 18.13
C ARG A 5 -24.95 13.31 19.55
N GLU A 6 -26.22 13.55 19.85
CA GLU A 6 -26.64 13.96 21.19
C GLU A 6 -26.38 12.86 22.23
N TYR A 7 -26.67 11.61 21.91
CA TYR A 7 -26.40 10.47 22.79
C TYR A 7 -24.90 10.35 23.11
N LEU A 8 -24.04 10.45 22.10
CA LEU A 8 -22.57 10.35 22.24
C LEU A 8 -21.96 11.50 23.07
N ALA A 9 -22.61 12.64 23.16
CA ALA A 9 -22.16 13.74 24.03
C ALA A 9 -22.23 13.35 25.52
N HIS A 10 -23.13 12.44 25.89
CA HIS A 10 -23.38 12.09 27.30
C HIS A 10 -22.92 10.69 27.69
N LYS A 11 -23.04 9.70 26.79
CA LYS A 11 -22.79 8.28 27.11
C LYS A 11 -22.09 7.56 25.95
N PRO A 12 -21.27 6.53 26.25
CA PRO A 12 -20.76 5.65 25.19
C PRO A 12 -21.91 4.81 24.59
N LEU A 13 -21.86 4.62 23.27
CA LEU A 13 -22.78 3.79 22.51
C LEU A 13 -22.24 2.37 22.37
N LEU A 14 -22.99 1.38 22.81
CA LEU A 14 -22.63 -0.03 22.73
C LEU A 14 -23.31 -0.68 21.53
N PHE A 15 -22.48 -1.11 20.56
CA PHE A 15 -22.89 -1.92 19.42
C PHE A 15 -23.00 -3.41 19.76
N ASP A 16 -23.64 -4.14 18.86
CA ASP A 16 -23.65 -5.60 18.81
C ASP A 16 -22.25 -6.20 18.52
N GLY A 17 -22.23 -7.50 18.25
CA GLY A 17 -21.04 -8.27 17.91
C GLY A 17 -21.03 -8.79 16.48
N GLY A 18 -20.28 -9.88 16.27
CA GLY A 18 -20.10 -10.48 14.96
C GLY A 18 -21.34 -11.29 14.51
N MET A 19 -22.10 -10.79 13.54
CA MET A 19 -23.27 -11.47 12.97
C MET A 19 -22.88 -12.80 12.35
N GLY A 20 -22.04 -12.83 11.30
CA GLY A 20 -21.75 -14.03 10.53
C GLY A 20 -21.05 -15.14 11.33
N THR A 21 -20.17 -14.78 12.26
CA THR A 21 -19.47 -15.78 13.10
C THR A 21 -20.36 -16.35 14.19
N TYR A 22 -21.36 -15.61 14.66
CA TYR A 22 -22.31 -16.07 15.67
C TYR A 22 -23.47 -16.84 15.06
N TYR A 23 -24.01 -16.41 13.93
CA TYR A 23 -25.08 -17.08 13.19
C TYR A 23 -24.69 -18.50 12.71
N LYS A 24 -23.39 -18.77 12.50
CA LYS A 24 -22.86 -20.09 12.05
C LYS A 24 -23.46 -20.57 10.73
N ALA A 25 -23.56 -19.69 9.75
CA ALA A 25 -23.95 -20.05 8.39
C ALA A 25 -23.18 -21.29 7.88
N ALA A 26 -23.78 -22.06 6.99
CA ALA A 26 -23.14 -23.23 6.40
C ALA A 26 -21.83 -22.84 5.70
N PRO A 27 -20.79 -23.70 5.70
CA PRO A 27 -19.53 -23.42 5.03
C PRO A 27 -19.76 -23.03 3.55
N GLY A 28 -19.27 -21.86 3.14
CA GLY A 28 -19.41 -21.37 1.77
C GLY A 28 -20.71 -20.65 1.44
N ALA A 29 -21.69 -20.55 2.38
CA ALA A 29 -22.87 -19.71 2.22
C ALA A 29 -22.53 -18.26 2.63
N ASP A 30 -22.99 -17.29 1.85
CA ASP A 30 -22.97 -15.89 2.26
C ASP A 30 -23.99 -15.68 3.37
N CYS A 31 -23.58 -15.01 4.45
CA CYS A 31 -24.42 -14.78 5.64
C CYS A 31 -25.66 -13.96 5.28
N GLU A 32 -25.54 -13.04 4.35
CA GLU A 32 -26.58 -12.15 3.87
C GLU A 32 -27.76 -12.90 3.24
N MET A 33 -27.49 -14.05 2.59
CA MET A 33 -28.55 -14.90 2.04
C MET A 33 -29.52 -15.40 3.12
N ALA A 34 -29.07 -15.51 4.38
CA ALA A 34 -29.93 -15.88 5.48
C ALA A 34 -31.08 -14.87 5.74
N ASN A 35 -30.95 -13.62 5.30
CA ASN A 35 -32.03 -12.64 5.37
C ASN A 35 -33.30 -13.12 4.66
N LEU A 36 -33.14 -13.93 3.59
CA LEU A 36 -34.23 -14.50 2.81
C LEU A 36 -34.51 -15.97 3.16
N THR A 37 -33.46 -16.75 3.43
CA THR A 37 -33.56 -18.21 3.59
C THR A 37 -33.81 -18.66 5.04
N ASP A 38 -33.43 -17.83 6.04
CA ASP A 38 -33.63 -18.09 7.47
C ASP A 38 -33.83 -16.78 8.25
N PRO A 39 -34.87 -16.00 7.93
CA PRO A 39 -35.10 -14.68 8.55
C PRO A 39 -35.28 -14.77 10.07
N GLU A 40 -35.87 -15.85 10.59
CA GLU A 40 -36.06 -16.05 12.04
C GLU A 40 -34.73 -16.31 12.76
N GLY A 41 -33.79 -17.00 12.13
CA GLY A 41 -32.42 -17.16 12.63
C GLY A 41 -31.68 -15.83 12.74
N VAL A 42 -31.76 -14.98 11.71
CA VAL A 42 -31.15 -13.64 11.71
C VAL A 42 -31.79 -12.76 12.78
N LYS A 43 -33.12 -12.71 12.85
CA LYS A 43 -33.88 -11.94 13.85
C LYS A 43 -33.53 -12.37 15.27
N LYS A 44 -33.39 -13.67 15.50
CA LYS A 44 -32.96 -14.23 16.79
C LYS A 44 -31.58 -13.69 17.19
N VAL A 45 -30.60 -13.64 16.29
CA VAL A 45 -29.26 -13.09 16.57
C VAL A 45 -29.35 -11.64 17.01
N HIS A 46 -30.10 -10.79 16.28
CA HIS A 46 -30.33 -9.41 16.68
C HIS A 46 -30.97 -9.31 18.08
N ALA A 47 -32.02 -10.10 18.34
CA ALA A 47 -32.68 -10.12 19.62
C ALA A 47 -31.75 -10.52 20.79
N GLU A 48 -30.88 -11.49 20.58
CA GLU A 48 -29.92 -11.94 21.59
C GLU A 48 -28.87 -10.85 21.90
N TYR A 49 -28.36 -10.12 20.91
CA TYR A 49 -27.46 -8.98 21.15
C TYR A 49 -28.17 -7.83 21.87
N LEU A 50 -29.42 -7.54 21.50
CA LEU A 50 -30.24 -6.53 22.20
C LEU A 50 -30.54 -6.93 23.64
N ALA A 51 -30.77 -8.22 23.90
CA ALA A 51 -30.94 -8.74 25.27
C ALA A 51 -29.64 -8.67 26.09
N ALA A 52 -28.49 -8.77 25.42
CA ALA A 52 -27.17 -8.59 26.02
C ALA A 52 -26.81 -7.12 26.33
N GLY A 53 -27.68 -6.16 25.96
CA GLY A 53 -27.51 -4.74 26.27
C GLY A 53 -26.91 -3.89 25.15
N ALA A 54 -26.87 -4.40 23.92
CA ALA A 54 -26.52 -3.58 22.75
C ALA A 54 -27.57 -2.46 22.57
N GLN A 55 -27.11 -1.27 22.24
CA GLN A 55 -27.89 -0.05 22.01
C GLN A 55 -27.90 0.36 20.54
N ALA A 56 -27.00 -0.21 19.77
CA ALA A 56 -26.94 -0.12 18.33
C ALA A 56 -26.73 -1.51 17.73
N ILE A 57 -27.39 -1.81 16.62
CA ILE A 57 -27.20 -3.05 15.86
C ILE A 57 -26.90 -2.74 14.40
N LYS A 58 -26.12 -3.61 13.78
CA LYS A 58 -25.79 -3.57 12.35
C LYS A 58 -26.75 -4.47 11.58
N THR A 59 -27.18 -4.06 10.40
CA THR A 59 -27.90 -4.96 9.50
C THR A 59 -27.01 -6.13 9.05
N ASN A 60 -27.61 -7.25 8.67
CA ASN A 60 -26.85 -8.38 8.10
C ASN A 60 -26.64 -8.17 6.59
N THR A 61 -25.82 -7.17 6.21
CA THR A 61 -25.69 -6.70 4.82
C THR A 61 -24.25 -6.31 4.42
N PHE A 62 -23.27 -6.78 5.17
CA PHE A 62 -21.84 -6.48 4.99
C PHE A 62 -21.34 -6.71 3.55
N GLY A 63 -21.76 -7.79 2.88
CA GLY A 63 -21.30 -8.17 1.54
C GLY A 63 -21.92 -7.39 0.38
N LEU A 64 -22.97 -6.58 0.62
CA LEU A 64 -23.74 -5.96 -0.46
C LEU A 64 -22.94 -5.03 -1.39
N PRO A 65 -21.97 -4.19 -0.91
CA PRO A 65 -21.19 -3.37 -1.83
C PRO A 65 -20.37 -4.20 -2.83
N ARG A 66 -19.87 -5.37 -2.42
CA ARG A 66 -19.18 -6.31 -3.32
C ARG A 66 -20.15 -6.93 -4.33
N MET A 67 -21.38 -7.28 -3.89
CA MET A 67 -22.41 -7.83 -4.78
C MET A 67 -22.86 -6.80 -5.80
N ALA A 68 -23.10 -5.55 -5.39
CA ALA A 68 -23.46 -4.45 -6.26
C ALA A 68 -22.36 -4.14 -7.29
N ALA A 69 -21.08 -4.10 -6.86
CA ALA A 69 -19.95 -3.92 -7.76
C ALA A 69 -19.84 -5.03 -8.82
N ALA A 70 -20.16 -6.27 -8.43
CA ALA A 70 -20.20 -7.44 -9.33
C ALA A 70 -21.49 -7.53 -10.16
N GLN A 71 -22.42 -6.58 -10.00
CA GLN A 71 -23.74 -6.57 -10.64
C GLN A 71 -24.52 -7.88 -10.41
N MET A 72 -24.37 -8.47 -9.23
CA MET A 72 -25.08 -9.69 -8.85
C MET A 72 -26.57 -9.38 -8.68
N PRO A 73 -27.50 -10.15 -9.30
CA PRO A 73 -28.93 -9.92 -9.13
C PRO A 73 -29.39 -10.24 -7.70
N GLY A 74 -30.39 -9.50 -7.20
CA GLY A 74 -31.04 -9.75 -5.93
C GLY A 74 -30.35 -9.14 -4.71
N TRP A 75 -29.31 -8.35 -4.86
CA TRP A 75 -28.69 -7.65 -3.73
C TRP A 75 -29.63 -6.62 -3.10
N GLU A 76 -30.51 -5.99 -3.88
CA GLU A 76 -31.52 -5.05 -3.40
C GLU A 76 -32.54 -5.73 -2.49
N GLU A 77 -32.99 -6.95 -2.83
CA GLU A 77 -33.90 -7.75 -2.01
C GLU A 77 -33.23 -8.14 -0.67
N LEU A 78 -31.93 -8.47 -0.72
CA LEU A 78 -31.16 -8.75 0.49
C LEU A 78 -31.01 -7.52 1.40
N ALA A 79 -30.84 -6.32 0.81
CA ALA A 79 -30.79 -5.06 1.54
C ALA A 79 -32.13 -4.78 2.26
N GLU A 80 -33.27 -4.91 1.53
CA GLU A 80 -34.60 -4.71 2.08
C GLU A 80 -34.90 -5.69 3.22
N ALA A 81 -34.65 -6.98 3.00
CA ALA A 81 -34.87 -8.02 4.01
C ALA A 81 -34.00 -7.78 5.25
N GLY A 82 -32.68 -7.54 5.08
CA GLY A 82 -31.76 -7.28 6.19
C GLY A 82 -32.13 -6.03 7.00
N TRP A 83 -32.50 -4.95 6.31
CA TRP A 83 -32.99 -3.73 6.95
C TRP A 83 -34.26 -3.97 7.78
N LYS A 84 -35.24 -4.63 7.19
CA LYS A 84 -36.52 -4.93 7.85
C LYS A 84 -36.31 -5.80 9.09
N LEU A 85 -35.49 -6.87 9.00
CA LEU A 85 -35.25 -7.77 10.13
C LEU A 85 -34.57 -7.05 11.32
N ALA A 86 -33.61 -6.17 11.05
CA ALA A 86 -32.97 -5.38 12.08
C ALA A 86 -33.95 -4.36 12.70
N CYS A 87 -34.75 -3.66 11.89
CA CYS A 87 -35.79 -2.73 12.37
C CYS A 87 -36.85 -3.44 13.19
N ASP A 88 -37.34 -4.60 12.75
CA ASP A 88 -38.30 -5.41 13.49
C ASP A 88 -37.77 -5.85 14.85
N ALA A 89 -36.50 -6.24 14.93
CA ALA A 89 -35.83 -6.62 16.18
C ALA A 89 -35.66 -5.42 17.13
N ALA A 90 -35.46 -4.21 16.59
CA ALA A 90 -35.27 -2.98 17.34
C ALA A 90 -36.57 -2.28 17.76
N ALA A 91 -37.72 -2.65 17.19
CA ALA A 91 -38.97 -1.86 17.24
C ALA A 91 -39.50 -1.56 18.67
N GLU A 92 -39.24 -2.45 19.63
CA GLU A 92 -39.71 -2.27 21.01
C GLU A 92 -38.64 -1.69 21.95
N LYS A 93 -37.47 -1.29 21.41
CA LYS A 93 -36.33 -0.83 22.18
C LYS A 93 -35.83 0.51 21.66
N ASP A 94 -35.29 1.32 22.54
CA ASP A 94 -34.59 2.58 22.16
C ASP A 94 -33.20 2.26 21.57
N THR A 95 -33.21 1.65 20.40
CA THR A 95 -32.05 1.10 19.70
C THR A 95 -31.83 1.79 18.36
N ALA A 96 -30.58 2.08 18.03
CA ALA A 96 -30.16 2.57 16.72
C ALA A 96 -29.90 1.38 15.76
N VAL A 97 -30.46 1.44 14.54
CA VAL A 97 -30.15 0.49 13.47
C VAL A 97 -29.22 1.17 12.48
N PHE A 98 -28.11 0.51 12.16
CA PHE A 98 -27.12 0.96 11.18
C PHE A 98 -27.18 0.09 9.92
N ALA A 99 -27.34 0.74 8.77
CA ALA A 99 -27.08 0.11 7.48
C ALA A 99 -25.59 -0.21 7.39
N ASP A 100 -25.27 -1.49 7.28
CA ASP A 100 -23.90 -2.01 7.33
C ASP A 100 -23.35 -2.27 5.91
N LEU A 101 -22.25 -1.60 5.57
CA LEU A 101 -21.58 -1.63 4.27
C LEU A 101 -20.12 -2.05 4.45
N GLY A 102 -19.80 -3.27 4.03
CA GLY A 102 -18.42 -3.77 3.99
C GLY A 102 -17.65 -3.27 2.77
N PRO A 103 -16.40 -3.77 2.56
CA PRO A 103 -15.53 -3.32 1.48
C PRO A 103 -16.08 -3.58 0.09
N ALA A 104 -15.98 -2.59 -0.81
CA ALA A 104 -16.18 -2.75 -2.25
C ALA A 104 -14.83 -2.90 -2.97
N PRO A 105 -14.75 -3.67 -4.07
CA PRO A 105 -13.60 -3.64 -4.96
C PRO A 105 -13.52 -2.28 -5.66
N ASP A 106 -12.29 -1.84 -5.95
CA ASP A 106 -12.03 -0.62 -6.72
C ASP A 106 -11.32 -0.97 -8.01
N THR A 107 -12.02 -0.83 -9.14
CA THR A 107 -11.51 -1.09 -10.49
C THR A 107 -11.94 0.01 -11.45
N GLU A 108 -11.27 0.16 -12.58
CA GLU A 108 -11.68 1.13 -13.62
C GLU A 108 -13.12 0.86 -14.13
N ALA A 109 -13.53 -0.42 -14.21
CA ALA A 109 -14.86 -0.81 -14.68
C ALA A 109 -15.94 -0.66 -13.60
N ALA A 110 -15.57 -0.74 -12.31
CA ALA A 110 -16.47 -0.64 -11.16
C ALA A 110 -15.77 0.13 -10.03
N PRO A 111 -15.80 1.47 -10.07
CA PRO A 111 -15.25 2.29 -8.99
C PRO A 111 -15.95 2.01 -7.65
N ALA A 112 -15.19 1.93 -6.57
CA ALA A 112 -15.71 1.66 -5.24
C ALA A 112 -16.78 2.69 -4.83
N SER A 113 -16.63 3.97 -5.19
CA SER A 113 -17.59 5.03 -4.93
C SER A 113 -18.99 4.74 -5.51
N SER A 114 -19.04 4.12 -6.70
CA SER A 114 -20.31 3.74 -7.33
C SER A 114 -21.02 2.63 -6.56
N ALA A 115 -20.30 1.60 -6.14
CA ALA A 115 -20.87 0.48 -5.38
C ALA A 115 -21.36 0.95 -4.00
N TYR A 116 -20.56 1.73 -3.28
CA TYR A 116 -20.97 2.33 -2.01
C TYR A 116 -22.17 3.25 -2.19
N GLY A 117 -22.19 4.09 -3.23
CA GLY A 117 -23.28 5.00 -3.53
C GLY A 117 -24.59 4.28 -3.81
N LEU A 118 -24.57 3.23 -4.63
CA LEU A 118 -25.75 2.42 -4.93
C LEU A 118 -26.37 1.79 -3.67
N VAL A 119 -25.54 1.11 -2.86
CA VAL A 119 -26.02 0.45 -1.64
C VAL A 119 -26.51 1.46 -0.60
N ALA A 120 -25.80 2.57 -0.40
CA ALA A 120 -26.21 3.62 0.52
C ALA A 120 -27.54 4.28 0.10
N GLN A 121 -27.75 4.51 -1.21
CA GLN A 121 -29.01 5.04 -1.73
C GLN A 121 -30.19 4.07 -1.54
N GLN A 122 -29.95 2.77 -1.73
CA GLN A 122 -30.97 1.74 -1.45
C GLN A 122 -31.43 1.81 0.01
N PHE A 123 -30.49 1.87 0.96
CA PHE A 123 -30.84 2.00 2.38
C PHE A 123 -31.50 3.35 2.71
N ALA A 124 -31.07 4.44 2.07
CA ALA A 124 -31.72 5.74 2.19
C ALA A 124 -33.20 5.68 1.74
N ALA A 125 -33.48 4.98 0.64
CA ALA A 125 -34.86 4.76 0.16
C ALA A 125 -35.70 3.91 1.12
N LEU A 126 -35.06 2.99 1.87
CA LEU A 126 -35.72 2.20 2.93
C LEU A 126 -35.87 2.98 4.25
N GLY A 127 -35.45 4.24 4.32
CA GLY A 127 -35.58 5.12 5.48
C GLY A 127 -34.42 5.05 6.48
N ALA A 128 -33.28 4.48 6.10
CA ALA A 128 -32.11 4.46 6.94
C ALA A 128 -31.54 5.88 7.18
N LYS A 129 -31.19 6.17 8.44
CA LYS A 129 -30.54 7.41 8.86
C LYS A 129 -29.13 7.20 9.40
N ASN A 130 -28.75 5.97 9.74
CA ASN A 130 -27.45 5.65 10.28
C ASN A 130 -26.74 4.67 9.35
N PHE A 131 -25.50 4.99 8.98
CA PHE A 131 -24.72 4.24 8.02
C PHE A 131 -23.34 3.91 8.61
N LEU A 132 -22.93 2.66 8.46
CA LEU A 132 -21.60 2.19 8.86
C LEU A 132 -20.90 1.61 7.65
N PHE A 133 -19.77 2.22 7.27
CA PHE A 133 -18.82 1.64 6.35
C PHE A 133 -17.73 0.96 7.17
N GLU A 134 -17.69 -0.38 7.20
CA GLU A 134 -16.79 -1.09 8.12
C GLU A 134 -15.78 -2.03 7.44
N THR A 135 -14.75 -2.37 8.20
CA THR A 135 -13.72 -3.35 7.78
C THR A 135 -12.96 -2.92 6.53
N LEU A 136 -12.85 -1.61 6.32
CA LEU A 136 -12.21 -1.03 5.15
C LEU A 136 -10.68 -1.16 5.24
N SER A 137 -10.02 -1.38 4.12
CA SER A 137 -8.55 -1.36 4.01
C SER A 137 -8.00 -0.08 3.38
N SER A 138 -8.88 0.75 2.81
CA SER A 138 -8.57 2.08 2.29
C SER A 138 -9.80 3.00 2.36
N ASP A 139 -9.59 4.29 2.12
CA ASP A 139 -10.62 5.32 2.09
C ASP A 139 -11.11 5.65 0.67
N VAL A 140 -10.66 4.88 -0.33
CA VAL A 140 -11.02 5.11 -1.74
C VAL A 140 -12.53 5.01 -1.95
N GLY A 141 -13.08 6.05 -2.58
CA GLY A 141 -14.50 6.13 -2.94
C GLY A 141 -15.47 6.45 -1.80
N ILE A 142 -14.99 6.52 -0.55
CA ILE A 142 -15.87 6.77 0.61
C ILE A 142 -16.38 8.21 0.64
N VAL A 143 -15.49 9.19 0.43
CA VAL A 143 -15.86 10.62 0.50
C VAL A 143 -16.91 10.97 -0.55
N GLU A 144 -16.74 10.48 -1.78
CA GLU A 144 -17.67 10.67 -2.89
C GLU A 144 -19.04 10.03 -2.60
N ALA A 145 -19.03 8.78 -2.12
CA ALA A 145 -20.25 8.07 -1.78
C ALA A 145 -21.02 8.76 -0.63
N VAL A 146 -20.32 9.21 0.40
CA VAL A 146 -20.94 9.91 1.54
C VAL A 146 -21.46 11.28 1.13
N LYS A 147 -20.76 12.03 0.28
CA LYS A 147 -21.29 13.29 -0.27
C LYS A 147 -22.60 13.07 -1.03
N ALA A 148 -22.66 12.02 -1.86
CA ALA A 148 -23.90 11.68 -2.58
C ALA A 148 -25.02 11.26 -1.62
N LEU A 149 -24.71 10.48 -0.58
CA LEU A 149 -25.68 10.08 0.46
C LEU A 149 -26.25 11.30 1.20
N ARG A 150 -25.42 12.29 1.55
CA ARG A 150 -25.88 13.50 2.26
C ARG A 150 -26.79 14.39 1.42
N VAL A 151 -26.77 14.27 0.10
CA VAL A 151 -27.78 14.93 -0.75
C VAL A 151 -29.15 14.30 -0.55
N ALA A 152 -29.23 12.97 -0.40
CA ALA A 152 -30.49 12.25 -0.18
C ALA A 152 -30.96 12.29 1.29
N VAL A 153 -30.01 12.19 2.24
CA VAL A 153 -30.28 12.18 3.69
C VAL A 153 -29.33 13.16 4.38
N PRO A 154 -29.67 14.46 4.43
CA PRO A 154 -28.78 15.51 4.98
C PRO A 154 -28.41 15.31 6.45
N ASP A 155 -29.31 14.74 7.24
CA ASP A 155 -29.16 14.47 8.68
C ASP A 155 -28.58 13.08 8.99
N ALA A 156 -28.15 12.31 7.97
CA ALA A 156 -27.56 10.99 8.17
C ALA A 156 -26.40 11.02 9.20
N PHE A 157 -26.36 10.03 10.08
CA PHE A 157 -25.17 9.73 10.88
C PHE A 157 -24.32 8.72 10.13
N VAL A 158 -23.09 9.11 9.79
CA VAL A 158 -22.17 8.28 8.99
C VAL A 158 -20.92 7.97 9.78
N MET A 159 -20.66 6.68 9.97
CA MET A 159 -19.45 6.17 10.62
C MET A 159 -18.62 5.38 9.62
N VAL A 160 -17.28 5.61 9.65
CA VAL A 160 -16.32 4.91 8.79
C VAL A 160 -15.27 4.21 9.66
N SER A 161 -15.06 2.90 9.45
CA SER A 161 -14.22 2.07 10.28
C SER A 161 -13.25 1.21 9.46
N PHE A 162 -11.98 1.18 9.89
CA PHE A 162 -10.90 0.52 9.17
C PHE A 162 -10.44 -0.75 9.88
N ALA A 163 -10.15 -1.79 9.08
CA ALA A 163 -9.56 -3.04 9.55
C ALA A 163 -8.03 -2.93 9.54
N VAL A 164 -7.42 -3.00 10.72
CA VAL A 164 -5.98 -2.80 10.88
C VAL A 164 -5.32 -3.96 11.60
N LEU A 165 -4.10 -4.28 11.17
CA LEU A 165 -3.22 -5.24 11.81
C LEU A 165 -2.72 -4.69 13.17
N PRO A 166 -2.17 -5.52 14.06
CA PRO A 166 -1.66 -5.08 15.35
C PRO A 166 -0.59 -3.99 15.31
N ASP A 167 0.08 -3.83 14.18
CA ASP A 167 1.07 -2.78 13.93
C ASP A 167 0.46 -1.47 13.40
N GLY A 168 -0.86 -1.42 13.24
CA GLY A 168 -1.59 -0.23 12.81
C GLY A 168 -1.71 -0.04 11.31
N TYR A 169 -1.23 -0.97 10.50
CA TYR A 169 -1.40 -0.92 9.04
C TYR A 169 -2.57 -1.74 8.56
N THR A 170 -3.25 -1.28 7.52
CA THR A 170 -4.24 -2.09 6.81
C THR A 170 -3.54 -3.12 5.92
N ARG A 171 -4.29 -4.10 5.40
CA ARG A 171 -3.75 -5.06 4.41
C ARG A 171 -3.26 -4.40 3.11
N GLU A 172 -3.64 -3.16 2.85
CA GLU A 172 -3.16 -2.34 1.73
C GLU A 172 -1.95 -1.47 2.08
N GLY A 173 -1.42 -1.61 3.31
CA GLY A 173 -0.24 -0.90 3.75
C GLY A 173 -0.49 0.56 4.15
N LEU A 174 -1.74 0.95 4.41
CA LEU A 174 -2.09 2.29 4.86
C LEU A 174 -2.08 2.36 6.38
N LEU A 175 -1.47 3.40 6.95
CA LEU A 175 -1.41 3.61 8.38
C LEU A 175 -2.76 4.13 8.90
N PHE A 176 -3.29 3.52 9.95
CA PHE A 176 -4.60 3.86 10.52
C PHE A 176 -4.74 5.33 10.93
N ARG A 177 -3.69 5.93 11.50
CA ARG A 177 -3.71 7.33 11.91
C ARG A 177 -3.97 8.28 10.74
N ASP A 178 -3.36 7.98 9.59
CA ASP A 178 -3.52 8.80 8.39
C ASP A 178 -4.92 8.63 7.80
N LEU A 179 -5.45 7.40 7.81
CA LEU A 179 -6.82 7.10 7.38
C LEU A 179 -7.86 7.84 8.25
N LEU A 180 -7.76 7.73 9.58
CA LEU A 180 -8.68 8.39 10.50
C LEU A 180 -8.64 9.92 10.33
N ARG A 181 -7.43 10.51 10.21
CA ARG A 181 -7.26 11.96 10.01
C ARG A 181 -7.82 12.43 8.66
N ARG A 182 -7.61 11.67 7.58
CA ARG A 182 -8.20 12.02 6.27
C ARG A 182 -9.72 12.01 6.32
N MET A 183 -10.31 11.03 6.98
CA MET A 183 -11.77 10.99 7.15
C MET A 183 -12.28 12.16 8.01
N GLU A 184 -11.61 12.48 9.10
CA GLU A 184 -11.93 13.65 9.93
C GLU A 184 -11.84 14.95 9.13
N GLN A 185 -10.73 15.16 8.40
CA GLN A 185 -10.50 16.34 7.57
C GLN A 185 -11.47 16.48 6.39
N SER A 186 -12.05 15.36 5.94
CA SER A 186 -13.04 15.37 4.86
C SER A 186 -14.32 16.15 5.22
N GLY A 187 -14.64 16.23 6.52
CA GLY A 187 -15.83 16.91 7.04
C GLY A 187 -17.15 16.25 6.66
N VAL A 188 -17.15 15.05 6.07
CA VAL A 188 -18.38 14.40 5.59
C VAL A 188 -18.87 13.28 6.51
N VAL A 189 -18.06 12.80 7.46
CA VAL A 189 -18.38 11.72 8.39
C VAL A 189 -18.59 12.25 9.81
N ASP A 190 -19.35 11.51 10.63
CA ASP A 190 -19.70 11.88 12.01
C ASP A 190 -18.88 11.13 13.05
N ALA A 191 -18.36 9.97 12.70
CA ALA A 191 -17.49 9.16 13.54
C ALA A 191 -16.51 8.36 12.70
N VAL A 192 -15.35 8.05 13.29
CA VAL A 192 -14.31 7.23 12.66
C VAL A 192 -13.92 6.09 13.59
N GLY A 193 -13.36 5.01 13.06
CA GLY A 193 -13.08 3.87 13.93
C GLY A 193 -12.16 2.81 13.39
N LEU A 194 -11.94 1.81 14.26
CA LEU A 194 -11.16 0.60 13.99
C LEU A 194 -12.01 -0.62 14.30
N ASN A 195 -12.06 -1.59 13.40
CA ASN A 195 -12.78 -2.82 13.66
C ASN A 195 -12.10 -4.04 13.02
N CYS A 196 -12.51 -5.22 13.46
CA CYS A 196 -12.07 -6.52 12.94
C CYS A 196 -10.54 -6.72 13.00
N VAL A 197 -10.03 -7.80 12.42
CA VAL A 197 -8.60 -8.21 12.26
C VAL A 197 -7.83 -8.30 13.58
N SER A 198 -7.79 -7.24 14.40
CA SER A 198 -7.04 -7.18 15.66
C SER A 198 -7.88 -7.53 16.88
N ALA A 199 -7.22 -8.10 17.89
CA ALA A 199 -7.78 -8.39 19.21
C ALA A 199 -7.82 -7.12 20.10
N PRO A 200 -8.63 -7.07 21.17
CA PRO A 200 -8.83 -5.86 21.98
C PRO A 200 -7.53 -5.31 22.59
N GLY A 201 -6.61 -6.17 23.03
CA GLY A 201 -5.33 -5.73 23.59
C GLY A 201 -4.40 -5.04 22.56
N ALA A 202 -4.48 -5.42 21.28
CA ALA A 202 -3.77 -4.73 20.19
C ALA A 202 -4.44 -3.39 19.89
N MET A 203 -5.77 -3.37 19.72
CA MET A 203 -6.50 -2.12 19.47
C MET A 203 -6.34 -1.10 20.61
N LYS A 204 -6.26 -1.55 21.86
CA LYS A 204 -5.94 -0.66 22.99
C LYS A 204 -4.61 0.07 22.79
N LYS A 205 -3.56 -0.64 22.35
CA LYS A 205 -2.26 -0.03 22.07
C LYS A 205 -2.34 0.98 20.91
N LEU A 206 -3.10 0.66 19.87
CA LEU A 206 -3.31 1.59 18.77
C LEU A 206 -4.04 2.85 19.22
N VAL A 207 -5.11 2.73 19.99
CA VAL A 207 -5.85 3.87 20.57
C VAL A 207 -4.95 4.72 21.45
N GLN A 208 -4.15 4.11 22.32
CA GLN A 208 -3.19 4.83 23.18
C GLN A 208 -2.11 5.58 22.39
N SER A 209 -1.78 5.10 21.20
CA SER A 209 -0.83 5.74 20.30
C SER A 209 -1.44 6.81 19.38
N LEU A 210 -2.79 6.90 19.32
CA LEU A 210 -3.52 7.89 18.55
C LEU A 210 -3.52 9.21 19.33
N GLY A 211 -3.14 10.29 18.70
CA GLY A 211 -3.28 11.62 19.29
C GLY A 211 -4.74 12.03 19.42
N GLU A 212 -4.98 13.27 19.81
CA GLU A 212 -6.33 13.84 19.93
C GLU A 212 -7.08 13.78 18.60
N MET A 213 -8.33 13.35 18.66
CA MET A 213 -9.29 13.31 17.55
C MET A 213 -10.47 14.21 17.89
N LEU A 214 -10.97 14.92 16.88
CA LEU A 214 -12.15 15.79 17.03
C LEU A 214 -13.45 14.99 16.90
N LEU A 215 -13.47 13.95 16.06
CA LEU A 215 -14.61 13.09 15.89
C LEU A 215 -14.66 11.96 16.93
N PRO A 216 -15.86 11.51 17.32
CA PRO A 216 -16.03 10.31 18.14
C PRO A 216 -15.30 9.10 17.53
N LEU A 217 -14.50 8.42 18.35
CA LEU A 217 -13.79 7.20 17.94
C LEU A 217 -14.61 5.95 18.24
N SER A 218 -14.66 5.04 17.29
CA SER A 218 -15.27 3.71 17.40
C SER A 218 -14.20 2.62 17.46
N VAL A 219 -14.38 1.63 18.33
CA VAL A 219 -13.51 0.44 18.43
C VAL A 219 -14.33 -0.83 18.59
N MET A 220 -14.25 -1.73 17.60
CA MET A 220 -14.97 -3.01 17.56
C MET A 220 -14.03 -4.17 17.18
N PRO A 221 -13.23 -4.71 18.13
CA PRO A 221 -12.25 -5.74 17.86
C PRO A 221 -12.88 -7.13 17.68
N ASN A 222 -12.08 -8.07 17.17
CA ASN A 222 -12.38 -9.48 17.24
C ASN A 222 -12.29 -10.00 18.69
N ALA A 223 -12.99 -11.08 19.02
CA ALA A 223 -12.91 -11.71 20.34
C ALA A 223 -11.51 -12.25 20.69
N GLY A 224 -10.61 -12.26 19.74
CA GLY A 224 -9.23 -12.75 19.83
C GLY A 224 -8.70 -13.01 18.43
N TYR A 225 -7.54 -13.69 18.32
CA TYR A 225 -7.04 -14.11 17.01
C TYR A 225 -7.72 -15.40 16.56
N PRO A 226 -7.98 -15.57 15.26
CA PRO A 226 -8.60 -16.78 14.74
C PRO A 226 -7.67 -17.99 14.82
N VAL A 227 -8.24 -19.14 15.20
CA VAL A 227 -7.61 -20.44 15.03
C VAL A 227 -8.23 -21.08 13.78
N VAL A 228 -7.42 -21.25 12.74
CA VAL A 228 -7.87 -21.85 11.48
C VAL A 228 -7.73 -23.36 11.57
N THR A 229 -8.85 -24.06 11.49
CA THR A 229 -8.91 -25.52 11.35
C THR A 229 -9.26 -25.87 9.90
N ARG A 230 -9.10 -27.14 9.50
CA ARG A 230 -9.45 -27.59 8.12
C ARG A 230 -10.91 -27.28 7.72
N ALA A 231 -11.80 -27.11 8.69
CA ALA A 231 -13.23 -26.93 8.44
C ALA A 231 -13.79 -25.57 8.87
N ARG A 232 -13.14 -24.84 9.79
CA ARG A 232 -13.71 -23.61 10.37
C ARG A 232 -12.63 -22.67 10.91
N VAL A 233 -12.99 -21.38 10.93
CA VAL A 233 -12.29 -20.33 11.68
C VAL A 233 -12.97 -20.23 13.04
N LEU A 234 -12.22 -20.42 14.12
CA LEU A 234 -12.71 -20.38 15.49
C LEU A 234 -12.04 -19.24 16.26
N TYR A 235 -12.79 -18.61 17.13
CA TYR A 235 -12.31 -17.59 18.04
C TYR A 235 -12.43 -18.10 19.48
N GLN A 236 -11.39 -17.94 20.30
CA GLN A 236 -11.33 -18.48 21.67
C GLN A 236 -11.28 -17.37 22.74
N GLY A 237 -11.62 -16.14 22.40
CA GLY A 237 -11.63 -15.02 23.33
C GLY A 237 -12.60 -15.22 24.49
N LYS A 238 -12.16 -14.92 25.71
CA LYS A 238 -13.00 -14.99 26.92
C LYS A 238 -13.76 -13.67 27.11
N PRO A 239 -15.08 -13.69 27.34
CA PRO A 239 -15.88 -12.47 27.56
C PRO A 239 -15.31 -11.53 28.61
N ALA A 240 -14.87 -12.06 29.75
CA ALA A 240 -14.28 -11.24 30.83
C ALA A 240 -12.98 -10.52 30.45
N TYR A 241 -12.10 -11.17 29.66
CA TYR A 241 -10.89 -10.54 29.13
C TYR A 241 -11.25 -9.43 28.13
N PHE A 242 -12.16 -9.77 27.20
CA PHE A 242 -12.66 -8.81 26.21
C PHE A 242 -13.23 -7.55 26.88
N ALA A 243 -14.15 -7.72 27.83
CA ALA A 243 -14.79 -6.62 28.54
C ALA A 243 -13.78 -5.73 29.27
N ARG A 244 -12.83 -6.32 30.01
CA ARG A 244 -11.79 -5.56 30.73
C ARG A 244 -10.92 -4.72 29.79
N GLU A 245 -10.45 -5.28 28.67
CA GLU A 245 -9.64 -4.52 27.70
C GLU A 245 -10.45 -3.41 27.05
N MET A 246 -11.72 -3.68 26.71
CA MET A 246 -12.65 -2.70 26.15
C MET A 246 -13.04 -1.61 27.16
N GLY A 247 -13.16 -1.92 28.45
CA GLY A 247 -13.33 -0.94 29.50
C GLY A 247 -12.16 0.04 29.59
N GLN A 248 -10.93 -0.44 29.41
CA GLN A 248 -9.74 0.43 29.36
C GLN A 248 -9.72 1.29 28.09
N ILE A 249 -10.22 0.78 26.97
CA ILE A 249 -10.40 1.55 25.72
C ILE A 249 -11.45 2.64 25.93
N ALA A 250 -12.56 2.33 26.59
CA ALA A 250 -13.59 3.32 26.93
C ALA A 250 -13.05 4.40 27.89
N ALA A 251 -12.26 4.01 28.90
CA ALA A 251 -11.62 4.94 29.82
C ALA A 251 -10.59 5.86 29.13
N ALA A 252 -10.03 5.45 28.00
CA ALA A 252 -9.17 6.28 27.14
C ALA A 252 -9.96 7.27 26.24
N GLY A 253 -11.29 7.37 26.40
CA GLY A 253 -12.11 8.36 25.70
C GLY A 253 -12.83 7.85 24.45
N VAL A 254 -12.76 6.55 24.13
CA VAL A 254 -13.51 5.96 23.01
C VAL A 254 -15.00 5.96 23.36
N ARG A 255 -15.83 6.48 22.44
CA ARG A 255 -17.27 6.71 22.67
C ARG A 255 -18.16 5.69 21.99
N ILE A 256 -17.70 4.93 21.01
CA ILE A 256 -18.46 3.91 20.30
C ILE A 256 -17.71 2.58 20.45
N LEU A 257 -18.37 1.61 21.07
CA LEU A 257 -17.76 0.34 21.46
C LEU A 257 -18.63 -0.82 21.00
N GLY A 258 -18.04 -1.95 20.67
CA GLY A 258 -18.76 -3.14 20.25
C GLY A 258 -17.82 -4.30 19.99
N GLY A 259 -18.28 -5.25 19.19
CA GLY A 259 -17.49 -6.39 18.80
C GLY A 259 -17.56 -6.69 17.31
N CYS A 260 -16.58 -7.44 16.81
CA CYS A 260 -16.55 -7.97 15.45
C CYS A 260 -16.44 -9.50 15.50
N CYS A 261 -15.70 -10.12 14.61
CA CYS A 261 -15.61 -11.58 14.47
C CYS A 261 -15.31 -12.30 15.81
N GLY A 262 -16.05 -13.38 16.05
CA GLY A 262 -15.93 -14.22 17.25
C GLY A 262 -16.57 -13.68 18.52
N THR A 263 -17.02 -12.43 18.53
CA THR A 263 -17.81 -11.93 19.67
C THR A 263 -19.23 -12.48 19.65
N THR A 264 -19.79 -12.68 20.83
CA THR A 264 -21.11 -13.27 21.07
C THR A 264 -21.89 -12.39 22.04
N PRO A 265 -23.19 -12.62 22.23
CA PRO A 265 -23.98 -11.91 23.25
C PRO A 265 -23.32 -11.90 24.63
N ALA A 266 -22.63 -12.98 25.03
CA ALA A 266 -21.90 -13.03 26.30
C ALA A 266 -20.76 -11.99 26.39
N HIS A 267 -20.08 -11.71 25.29
CA HIS A 267 -19.05 -10.67 25.23
C HIS A 267 -19.67 -9.26 25.39
N ILE A 268 -20.79 -9.01 24.72
CA ILE A 268 -21.51 -7.74 24.78
C ILE A 268 -22.12 -7.51 26.17
N ALA A 269 -22.71 -8.55 26.79
CA ALA A 269 -23.22 -8.46 28.16
C ALA A 269 -22.11 -8.18 29.19
N ALA A 270 -20.95 -8.83 29.05
CA ALA A 270 -19.81 -8.54 29.91
C ALA A 270 -19.27 -7.11 29.71
N LEU A 271 -19.21 -6.64 28.47
CA LEU A 271 -18.81 -5.27 28.17
C LEU A 271 -19.83 -4.26 28.70
N ARG A 272 -21.13 -4.53 28.58
CA ARG A 272 -22.19 -3.68 29.16
C ARG A 272 -21.96 -3.50 30.66
N ALA A 273 -21.74 -4.59 31.40
CA ALA A 273 -21.50 -4.55 32.84
C ALA A 273 -20.24 -3.75 33.20
N GLU A 274 -19.17 -3.88 32.39
CA GLU A 274 -17.94 -3.11 32.58
C GLU A 274 -18.17 -1.60 32.35
N LEU A 275 -18.92 -1.23 31.28
CA LEU A 275 -19.25 0.17 30.99
C LEU A 275 -20.13 0.81 32.07
N ASP A 276 -21.08 0.04 32.64
CA ASP A 276 -21.93 0.52 33.73
C ASP A 276 -21.17 0.76 35.03
N ALA A 277 -20.05 0.04 35.22
CA ALA A 277 -19.17 0.20 36.39
C ALA A 277 -18.19 1.37 36.24
N LEU A 278 -17.99 1.92 35.05
CA LEU A 278 -17.09 3.07 34.84
C LEU A 278 -17.69 4.34 35.46
N PRO A 279 -16.84 5.18 36.12
CA PRO A 279 -17.28 6.49 36.59
C PRO A 279 -17.87 7.31 35.44
N GLN A 280 -19.00 7.96 35.65
CA GLN A 280 -19.55 8.89 34.64
C GLN A 280 -18.57 10.06 34.48
N GLN A 281 -17.87 10.11 33.36
CA GLN A 281 -16.99 11.22 33.03
C GLN A 281 -17.85 12.40 32.55
N THR A 282 -17.81 13.49 33.31
CA THR A 282 -18.52 14.74 32.98
C THR A 282 -17.75 15.63 31.98
N GLU A 283 -16.48 15.34 31.72
CA GLU A 283 -15.65 16.02 30.71
C GLU A 283 -14.68 15.03 30.07
N ALA A 284 -14.42 15.21 28.77
CA ALA A 284 -13.44 14.42 28.03
C ALA A 284 -12.03 14.71 28.58
N ALA A 285 -11.42 13.74 29.26
CA ALA A 285 -10.03 13.87 29.67
C ALA A 285 -9.12 13.88 28.43
N PRO A 286 -8.18 14.84 28.33
CA PRO A 286 -7.22 14.85 27.22
C PRO A 286 -6.36 13.59 27.26
N ALA A 287 -6.20 12.93 26.11
CA ALA A 287 -5.37 11.74 25.98
C ALA A 287 -3.94 12.02 26.48
N ALA A 288 -3.45 11.15 27.37
CA ALA A 288 -2.12 11.29 27.93
C ALA A 288 -1.05 11.27 26.82
N LYS A 289 -0.24 12.32 26.76
CA LYS A 289 0.93 12.38 25.88
C LYS A 289 1.98 11.37 26.35
N LEU A 290 2.08 10.25 25.68
CA LEU A 290 3.26 9.39 25.79
C LEU A 290 4.38 10.01 24.95
N SER A 291 5.40 10.54 25.62
CA SER A 291 6.65 10.91 24.97
C SER A 291 7.37 9.63 24.54
N THR A 292 7.31 9.29 23.28
CA THR A 292 8.23 8.30 22.70
C THR A 292 9.59 8.98 22.57
N GLY A 293 10.52 8.59 23.42
CA GLY A 293 11.93 9.00 23.27
C GLY A 293 12.48 8.45 21.96
N THR A 294 12.59 9.29 20.97
CA THR A 294 13.31 8.99 19.74
C THR A 294 14.80 9.06 20.03
N ALA A 295 15.50 7.96 19.82
CA ALA A 295 16.96 8.03 19.67
C ALA A 295 17.27 8.98 18.50
N PRO A 296 18.29 9.85 18.60
CA PRO A 296 18.64 10.75 17.52
C PRO A 296 18.98 9.93 16.28
N ALA A 297 18.31 10.22 15.16
CA ALA A 297 18.63 9.64 13.88
C ALA A 297 20.06 10.06 13.52
N VAL A 298 20.97 9.11 13.42
CA VAL A 298 22.25 9.35 12.78
C VAL A 298 21.96 9.45 11.28
N GLU A 299 21.81 10.68 10.78
CA GLU A 299 21.85 10.94 9.35
C GLU A 299 23.21 10.50 8.84
N LYS A 300 23.28 9.34 8.21
CA LYS A 300 24.45 8.99 7.39
C LYS A 300 24.36 9.83 6.12
N ASP A 301 25.44 10.55 5.87
CA ASP A 301 25.60 11.44 4.73
C ASP A 301 25.51 10.67 3.42
N ASP A 302 24.43 10.88 2.67
CA ASP A 302 24.19 10.26 1.38
C ASP A 302 24.78 11.12 0.26
N ALA A 303 25.98 10.70 -0.20
CA ALA A 303 26.74 11.43 -1.21
C ALA A 303 25.99 11.50 -2.57
N PHE A 304 25.26 10.45 -2.94
CA PHE A 304 24.49 10.43 -4.19
C PHE A 304 23.33 11.44 -4.15
N LEU A 305 22.52 11.42 -3.09
CA LEU A 305 21.41 12.34 -2.94
C LEU A 305 21.86 13.79 -2.80
N ARG A 306 22.99 14.05 -2.13
CA ARG A 306 23.56 15.42 -2.06
C ARG A 306 23.87 15.97 -3.44
N LYS A 307 24.60 15.21 -4.29
CA LYS A 307 24.91 15.60 -5.65
C LYS A 307 23.64 15.84 -6.47
N LEU A 308 22.72 14.87 -6.43
CA LEU A 308 21.48 14.94 -7.18
C LEU A 308 20.62 16.14 -6.78
N ASN A 309 20.55 16.48 -5.49
CA ASN A 309 19.81 17.63 -4.97
C ASN A 309 20.54 18.96 -5.22
N ALA A 310 21.87 18.95 -5.31
CA ALA A 310 22.65 20.11 -5.73
C ALA A 310 22.53 20.42 -7.24
N GLY A 311 21.85 19.55 -8.00
CA GLY A 311 21.71 19.71 -9.46
C GLY A 311 22.92 19.18 -10.23
N GLU A 312 23.85 18.50 -9.56
CA GLU A 312 24.97 17.84 -10.23
C GLU A 312 24.47 16.62 -11.00
N LYS A 313 25.06 16.39 -12.17
CA LYS A 313 24.76 15.18 -12.95
C LYS A 313 25.40 13.97 -12.32
N VAL A 314 24.62 12.92 -12.06
CA VAL A 314 25.05 11.70 -11.37
C VAL A 314 25.11 10.50 -12.32
N ILE A 315 25.92 9.50 -11.96
CA ILE A 315 26.04 8.24 -12.66
C ILE A 315 25.60 7.11 -11.72
N ALA A 316 24.41 6.56 -11.97
CA ALA A 316 23.97 5.29 -11.41
C ALA A 316 24.36 4.16 -12.37
N ILE A 317 24.83 3.03 -11.85
CA ILE A 317 25.22 1.90 -12.69
C ILE A 317 24.63 0.60 -12.17
N GLU A 318 24.04 -0.19 -13.06
CA GLU A 318 23.49 -1.51 -12.76
C GLU A 318 24.55 -2.59 -12.92
N LEU A 319 24.66 -3.44 -11.92
CA LEU A 319 25.42 -4.67 -11.98
C LEU A 319 24.53 -5.81 -11.45
N ASP A 320 24.29 -6.80 -12.29
CA ASP A 320 23.46 -7.96 -11.98
C ASP A 320 24.03 -8.78 -10.81
N SER A 321 23.20 -9.08 -9.80
CA SER A 321 23.59 -9.92 -8.68
C SER A 321 23.99 -11.34 -9.12
N PRO A 322 24.93 -12.02 -8.42
CA PRO A 322 25.39 -13.35 -8.79
C PRO A 322 24.30 -14.42 -8.70
N ARG A 323 24.46 -15.48 -9.51
CA ARG A 323 23.66 -16.71 -9.40
C ARG A 323 24.27 -17.75 -8.46
N VAL A 324 25.44 -17.45 -7.90
CA VAL A 324 26.22 -18.31 -7.02
C VAL A 324 26.50 -17.60 -5.70
N ALA A 325 26.85 -18.33 -4.65
CA ALA A 325 27.08 -17.77 -3.32
C ALA A 325 28.35 -16.91 -3.20
N ASP A 326 29.29 -17.02 -4.16
CA ASP A 326 30.51 -16.23 -4.16
C ASP A 326 30.26 -14.80 -4.68
N LEU A 327 30.56 -13.82 -3.83
CA LEU A 327 30.47 -12.39 -4.11
C LEU A 327 31.80 -11.72 -4.49
N SER A 328 32.91 -12.42 -4.44
CA SER A 328 34.25 -11.82 -4.59
C SER A 328 34.40 -11.05 -5.91
N GLY A 329 34.05 -11.68 -7.02
CA GLY A 329 34.11 -11.06 -8.35
C GLY A 329 33.10 -9.91 -8.52
N TYR A 330 31.95 -10.01 -7.88
CA TYR A 330 30.95 -8.94 -7.89
C TYR A 330 31.43 -7.70 -7.14
N LEU A 331 31.98 -7.86 -5.93
CA LEU A 331 32.51 -6.76 -5.12
C LEU A 331 33.75 -6.13 -5.77
N ASP A 332 34.58 -6.91 -6.47
CA ASP A 332 35.67 -6.36 -7.27
C ASP A 332 35.13 -5.49 -8.42
N GLY A 333 34.15 -5.98 -9.16
CA GLY A 333 33.49 -5.21 -10.21
C GLY A 333 32.87 -3.91 -9.67
N ALA A 334 32.15 -3.96 -8.56
CA ALA A 334 31.57 -2.80 -7.91
C ALA A 334 32.62 -1.76 -7.48
N ARG A 335 33.76 -2.22 -6.89
CA ARG A 335 34.89 -1.35 -6.51
C ARG A 335 35.50 -0.65 -7.71
N ARG A 336 35.69 -1.36 -8.81
CA ARG A 336 36.21 -0.80 -10.06
C ARG A 336 35.29 0.26 -10.64
N LEU A 337 34.00 0.00 -10.67
CA LEU A 337 32.98 0.96 -11.15
C LEU A 337 32.90 2.20 -10.26
N GLN A 338 33.02 2.04 -8.94
CA GLN A 338 33.13 3.16 -8.01
C GLN A 338 34.40 3.99 -8.28
N ALA A 339 35.53 3.34 -8.44
CA ALA A 339 36.80 4.00 -8.76
C ALA A 339 36.77 4.74 -10.12
N ALA A 340 36.03 4.22 -11.11
CA ALA A 340 35.78 4.89 -12.37
C ALA A 340 34.89 6.14 -12.22
N GLY A 341 34.12 6.23 -11.11
CA GLY A 341 33.35 7.40 -10.75
C GLY A 341 31.84 7.21 -10.84
N ALA A 342 31.34 5.99 -10.71
CA ALA A 342 29.93 5.75 -10.46
C ALA A 342 29.53 6.25 -9.06
N ASP A 343 28.41 6.96 -8.95
CA ASP A 343 27.92 7.54 -7.71
C ASP A 343 27.01 6.56 -6.94
N LEU A 344 26.29 5.69 -7.67
CA LEU A 344 25.32 4.75 -7.13
C LEU A 344 25.40 3.42 -7.84
N LEU A 345 25.40 2.30 -7.10
CA LEU A 345 25.24 0.97 -7.67
C LEU A 345 23.78 0.51 -7.57
N THR A 346 23.16 0.17 -8.69
CA THR A 346 21.82 -0.43 -8.69
C THR A 346 21.90 -1.94 -8.88
N ILE A 347 21.02 -2.68 -8.23
CA ILE A 347 21.10 -4.14 -8.14
C ILE A 347 19.73 -4.74 -8.44
N ALA A 348 19.61 -5.44 -9.56
CA ALA A 348 18.36 -6.01 -10.03
C ALA A 348 17.84 -7.12 -9.10
N ASP A 349 16.51 -7.13 -8.84
CA ASP A 349 15.81 -8.14 -8.03
C ASP A 349 15.24 -9.24 -8.93
N CYS A 350 15.95 -10.34 -9.10
CA CYS A 350 15.55 -11.50 -9.88
C CYS A 350 15.00 -11.14 -11.27
N PRO A 351 15.82 -10.51 -12.15
CA PRO A 351 15.40 -10.11 -13.49
C PRO A 351 14.92 -11.32 -14.30
N ILE A 352 13.90 -11.08 -15.14
CA ILE A 352 13.22 -12.12 -15.93
C ILE A 352 12.65 -13.24 -15.04
N ALA A 353 12.27 -12.91 -13.80
CA ALA A 353 11.77 -13.83 -12.78
C ALA A 353 12.70 -15.03 -12.45
N GLN A 354 13.99 -14.92 -12.74
CA GLN A 354 14.99 -15.95 -12.43
C GLN A 354 15.70 -15.66 -11.12
N ALA A 355 15.75 -16.66 -10.22
CA ALA A 355 16.38 -16.52 -8.91
C ALA A 355 17.86 -16.17 -9.02
N ARG A 356 18.26 -15.14 -8.27
CA ARG A 356 19.63 -14.69 -8.07
C ARG A 356 19.84 -14.40 -6.59
N MET A 357 21.05 -14.03 -6.19
CA MET A 357 21.29 -13.52 -4.84
C MET A 357 20.42 -12.29 -4.59
N ASP A 358 19.79 -12.23 -3.41
CA ASP A 358 18.85 -11.15 -3.05
C ASP A 358 19.52 -9.77 -3.19
N SER A 359 18.88 -8.88 -3.94
CA SER A 359 19.38 -7.54 -4.26
C SER A 359 19.68 -6.71 -3.01
N SER A 360 18.85 -6.86 -1.98
CA SER A 360 18.97 -6.11 -0.72
C SER A 360 20.15 -6.59 0.12
N LEU A 361 20.39 -7.90 0.17
CA LEU A 361 21.58 -8.44 0.85
C LEU A 361 22.87 -8.00 0.16
N VAL A 362 22.88 -7.98 -1.18
CA VAL A 362 24.02 -7.49 -1.95
C VAL A 362 24.23 -6.00 -1.73
N ALA A 363 23.14 -5.20 -1.70
CA ALA A 363 23.22 -3.77 -1.43
C ALA A 363 23.82 -3.48 -0.04
N CYS A 364 23.40 -4.20 1.00
CA CYS A 364 23.98 -4.09 2.34
C CYS A 364 25.49 -4.40 2.35
N ARG A 365 25.91 -5.43 1.60
CA ARG A 365 27.33 -5.79 1.49
C ARG A 365 28.14 -4.72 0.76
N VAL A 366 27.65 -4.21 -0.37
CA VAL A 366 28.30 -3.12 -1.13
C VAL A 366 28.43 -1.88 -0.26
N HIS A 367 27.34 -1.46 0.39
CA HIS A 367 27.36 -0.29 1.27
C HIS A 367 28.34 -0.46 2.43
N ARG A 368 28.34 -1.61 3.09
CA ARG A 368 29.19 -1.89 4.27
C ARG A 368 30.67 -1.99 3.92
N GLU A 369 31.03 -2.68 2.82
CA GLU A 369 32.40 -2.98 2.49
C GLU A 369 33.08 -1.93 1.61
N LEU A 370 32.31 -1.23 0.77
CA LEU A 370 32.84 -0.24 -0.16
C LEU A 370 32.48 1.20 0.21
N GLY A 371 31.54 1.42 1.14
CA GLY A 371 31.00 2.75 1.41
C GLY A 371 30.24 3.36 0.22
N MET A 372 29.92 2.57 -0.80
CA MET A 372 29.24 3.02 -2.00
C MET A 372 27.73 3.08 -1.74
N CYS A 373 27.04 4.13 -2.22
CA CYS A 373 25.58 4.16 -2.24
C CYS A 373 25.06 3.01 -3.09
N ALA A 374 24.03 2.31 -2.58
CA ALA A 374 23.49 1.12 -3.23
C ALA A 374 21.97 1.16 -3.24
N LEU A 375 21.39 0.94 -4.41
CA LEU A 375 19.96 0.97 -4.68
C LEU A 375 19.49 -0.43 -5.06
N PRO A 376 18.99 -1.23 -4.11
CA PRO A 376 18.37 -2.50 -4.46
C PRO A 376 17.05 -2.26 -5.18
N HIS A 377 16.79 -3.02 -6.25
CA HIS A 377 15.47 -3.12 -6.82
C HIS A 377 14.59 -3.94 -5.86
N MET A 378 13.35 -3.53 -5.69
CA MET A 378 12.37 -4.21 -4.85
C MET A 378 11.12 -4.51 -5.68
N THR A 379 10.94 -5.78 -6.02
CA THR A 379 9.76 -6.23 -6.77
C THR A 379 8.58 -6.52 -5.84
N CYS A 380 7.36 -6.29 -6.34
CA CYS A 380 6.13 -6.67 -5.65
C CYS A 380 5.80 -8.18 -5.81
N ARG A 381 6.53 -8.90 -6.66
CA ARG A 381 6.22 -10.27 -7.08
C ARG A 381 6.32 -11.30 -5.95
N ASP A 382 7.40 -11.25 -5.17
CA ASP A 382 7.81 -12.38 -4.35
C ASP A 382 7.59 -12.19 -2.85
N ARG A 383 7.22 -10.97 -2.40
CA ARG A 383 7.13 -10.62 -0.98
C ARG A 383 5.74 -10.17 -0.56
N ASN A 384 5.26 -10.69 0.57
CA ASN A 384 4.08 -10.17 1.24
C ASN A 384 4.42 -8.95 2.12
N LEU A 385 3.39 -8.31 2.70
CA LEU A 385 3.53 -7.12 3.54
C LEU A 385 4.57 -7.30 4.66
N ASN A 386 4.52 -8.42 5.39
CA ASN A 386 5.42 -8.67 6.51
C ASN A 386 6.88 -8.83 6.05
N ALA A 387 7.09 -9.59 4.96
CA ALA A 387 8.43 -9.76 4.39
C ALA A 387 8.98 -8.43 3.84
N THR A 388 8.12 -7.63 3.20
CA THR A 388 8.48 -6.30 2.71
C THR A 388 8.88 -5.37 3.85
N LYS A 389 8.09 -5.30 4.94
CA LYS A 389 8.38 -4.48 6.12
C LYS A 389 9.70 -4.90 6.78
N ALA A 390 9.87 -6.20 7.02
CA ALA A 390 11.09 -6.73 7.65
C ALA A 390 12.34 -6.38 6.84
N LEU A 391 12.26 -6.49 5.51
CA LEU A 391 13.36 -6.16 4.61
C LEU A 391 13.70 -4.67 4.63
N LEU A 392 12.69 -3.79 4.56
CA LEU A 392 12.87 -2.34 4.62
C LEU A 392 13.52 -1.87 5.92
N LEU A 393 13.08 -2.42 7.06
CA LEU A 393 13.70 -2.15 8.36
C LEU A 393 15.15 -2.61 8.40
N GLY A 394 15.46 -3.77 7.81
CA GLY A 394 16.83 -4.30 7.68
C GLY A 394 17.71 -3.39 6.82
N LEU A 395 17.23 -2.99 5.64
CA LEU A 395 17.93 -2.06 4.76
C LEU A 395 18.23 -0.73 5.46
N TYR A 396 17.22 -0.18 6.13
CA TYR A 396 17.37 1.07 6.88
C TYR A 396 18.41 0.95 8.00
N ALA A 397 18.40 -0.14 8.77
CA ALA A 397 19.37 -0.41 9.84
C ALA A 397 20.79 -0.55 9.31
N GLU A 398 20.98 -1.16 8.13
CA GLU A 398 22.27 -1.32 7.44
C GLU A 398 22.79 -0.02 6.78
N GLY A 399 21.99 1.04 6.74
CA GLY A 399 22.37 2.33 6.16
C GLY A 399 22.04 2.49 4.69
N VAL A 400 21.35 1.54 4.06
CA VAL A 400 20.80 1.68 2.70
C VAL A 400 19.57 2.59 2.76
N ARG A 401 19.56 3.66 1.97
CA ARG A 401 18.53 4.71 2.03
C ARG A 401 17.71 4.83 0.74
N GLU A 402 18.13 4.20 -0.33
CA GLU A 402 17.49 4.22 -1.63
C GLU A 402 16.91 2.85 -1.97
N VAL A 403 15.77 2.84 -2.65
CA VAL A 403 15.17 1.63 -3.23
C VAL A 403 14.50 1.96 -4.57
N LEU A 404 14.56 1.03 -5.52
CA LEU A 404 13.77 1.08 -6.74
C LEU A 404 12.52 0.23 -6.58
N ALA A 405 11.37 0.87 -6.45
CA ALA A 405 10.09 0.18 -6.30
C ALA A 405 9.49 -0.15 -7.69
N ILE A 406 9.46 -1.43 -8.02
CA ILE A 406 8.97 -1.95 -9.31
C ILE A 406 7.95 -3.07 -9.12
N THR A 407 7.10 -3.29 -10.12
CA THR A 407 6.13 -4.39 -10.07
C THR A 407 6.82 -5.75 -10.17
N GLY A 408 7.88 -5.84 -10.96
CA GLY A 408 8.61 -7.08 -11.27
C GLY A 408 8.06 -7.78 -12.51
N ASP A 409 8.93 -8.54 -13.16
CA ASP A 409 8.58 -9.31 -14.35
C ASP A 409 7.61 -10.44 -14.02
N PRO A 410 6.66 -10.77 -14.91
CA PRO A 410 5.76 -11.88 -14.70
C PRO A 410 6.53 -13.21 -14.71
N ILE A 411 6.11 -14.14 -13.85
CA ILE A 411 6.65 -15.50 -13.84
C ILE A 411 6.32 -16.18 -15.17
N PRO A 412 7.29 -16.80 -15.86
CA PRO A 412 7.05 -17.53 -17.10
C PRO A 412 5.96 -18.58 -16.92
N THR A 413 5.12 -18.77 -17.95
CA THR A 413 3.95 -19.66 -17.87
C THR A 413 4.34 -21.09 -17.48
N ALA A 414 5.49 -21.56 -17.98
CA ALA A 414 6.00 -22.92 -17.71
C ALA A 414 6.40 -23.14 -16.23
N GLU A 415 6.68 -22.09 -15.48
CA GLU A 415 7.17 -22.16 -14.08
C GLU A 415 6.08 -21.84 -13.05
N ARG A 416 4.86 -21.45 -13.48
CA ARG A 416 3.78 -20.99 -12.58
C ARG A 416 3.25 -22.05 -11.63
N ASP A 417 3.46 -23.31 -11.91
CA ASP A 417 3.07 -24.40 -11.01
C ASP A 417 4.05 -24.57 -9.85
N GLU A 418 5.31 -24.27 -10.07
CA GLU A 418 6.40 -24.41 -9.10
C GLU A 418 6.62 -23.11 -8.31
N VAL A 419 6.53 -21.95 -8.98
CA VAL A 419 6.74 -20.64 -8.38
C VAL A 419 5.41 -19.90 -8.28
N LYS A 420 5.02 -19.54 -7.05
CA LYS A 420 3.79 -18.77 -6.79
C LYS A 420 4.13 -17.30 -6.56
N ASN A 421 3.51 -16.42 -7.32
CA ASN A 421 3.61 -14.97 -7.05
C ASN A 421 2.74 -14.56 -5.86
N VAL A 422 3.08 -13.46 -5.24
CA VAL A 422 2.35 -12.87 -4.10
C VAL A 422 1.58 -11.63 -4.54
N TYR A 423 2.23 -10.70 -5.24
CA TYR A 423 1.67 -9.43 -5.74
C TYR A 423 0.68 -8.75 -4.78
N GLN A 424 1.06 -8.60 -3.51
CA GLN A 424 0.23 -7.88 -2.54
C GLN A 424 0.18 -6.39 -2.84
N PHE A 425 1.28 -5.85 -3.38
CA PHE A 425 1.40 -4.47 -3.85
C PHE A 425 1.51 -4.40 -5.38
N ASN A 426 1.25 -3.22 -5.93
CA ASN A 426 1.86 -2.73 -7.15
C ASN A 426 2.93 -1.68 -6.78
N SER A 427 3.73 -1.21 -7.74
CA SER A 427 4.85 -0.30 -7.46
C SER A 427 4.41 1.03 -6.80
N ARG A 428 3.22 1.56 -7.10
CA ARG A 428 2.68 2.78 -6.49
C ARG A 428 2.34 2.56 -5.01
N LYS A 429 1.59 1.50 -4.70
CA LYS A 429 1.25 1.11 -3.32
C LYS A 429 2.50 0.75 -2.51
N LEU A 430 3.50 0.12 -3.14
CA LEU A 430 4.78 -0.17 -2.48
C LEU A 430 5.51 1.13 -2.13
N ALA A 431 5.58 2.11 -3.02
CA ALA A 431 6.18 3.41 -2.74
C ALA A 431 5.47 4.13 -1.58
N GLN A 432 4.14 4.21 -1.64
CA GLN A 432 3.33 4.79 -0.57
C GLN A 432 3.59 4.11 0.78
N TYR A 433 3.67 2.77 0.79
CA TYR A 433 3.96 2.01 1.99
C TYR A 433 5.36 2.32 2.53
N ILE A 434 6.40 2.35 1.69
CA ILE A 434 7.77 2.66 2.12
C ILE A 434 7.83 4.05 2.79
N VAL A 435 7.24 5.05 2.16
CA VAL A 435 7.21 6.42 2.71
C VAL A 435 6.41 6.48 4.02
N SER A 436 5.34 5.70 4.14
CA SER A 436 4.50 5.67 5.34
C SER A 436 5.21 5.09 6.57
N LEU A 437 6.29 4.32 6.41
CA LEU A 437 7.08 3.78 7.53
C LEU A 437 7.94 4.83 8.23
N ALA A 438 8.08 6.04 7.67
CA ALA A 438 8.96 7.08 8.19
C ALA A 438 8.21 8.23 8.85
N GLY A 439 8.79 8.80 9.91
CA GLY A 439 8.27 9.98 10.60
C GLY A 439 8.29 9.85 12.11
N GLU A 440 7.85 10.88 12.80
CA GLU A 440 7.79 10.90 14.27
C GLU A 440 6.86 9.80 14.81
N GLY A 441 7.38 8.97 15.70
CA GLY A 441 6.65 7.82 16.27
C GLY A 441 6.35 6.69 15.27
N ARG A 442 7.02 6.66 14.12
CA ARG A 442 6.97 5.59 13.14
C ARG A 442 8.19 4.68 13.23
N GLU A 443 8.24 3.63 12.40
CA GLU A 443 9.27 2.61 12.43
C GLU A 443 10.65 3.10 11.98
N MET A 444 10.67 4.10 11.08
CA MET A 444 11.91 4.71 10.57
C MET A 444 11.93 6.20 10.92
N PRO A 445 13.03 6.73 11.47
CA PRO A 445 13.16 8.15 11.82
C PRO A 445 13.07 9.10 10.63
N SER A 446 13.59 8.69 9.46
CA SER A 446 13.55 9.46 8.20
C SER A 446 13.08 8.60 7.05
N ALA A 447 12.56 9.23 5.99
CA ALA A 447 12.11 8.52 4.80
C ALA A 447 13.28 7.92 4.02
N MET A 448 13.03 6.76 3.40
CA MET A 448 13.88 6.26 2.32
C MET A 448 13.54 6.99 1.02
N THR A 449 14.52 7.15 0.16
CA THR A 449 14.32 7.65 -1.21
C THR A 449 13.79 6.52 -2.07
N VAL A 450 12.60 6.72 -2.63
CA VAL A 450 11.96 5.73 -3.50
C VAL A 450 12.04 6.21 -4.94
N LEU A 451 12.74 5.47 -5.78
CA LEU A 451 12.76 5.67 -7.22
C LEU A 451 11.83 4.67 -7.90
N GLY A 452 11.36 5.00 -9.09
CA GLY A 452 10.53 4.14 -9.93
C GLY A 452 11.15 3.88 -11.30
N ALA A 453 10.55 3.00 -12.09
CA ALA A 453 10.90 2.82 -13.49
C ALA A 453 9.99 3.68 -14.39
N LEU A 454 10.57 4.23 -15.47
CA LEU A 454 9.85 4.94 -16.53
C LEU A 454 10.19 4.32 -17.88
N ASN A 455 9.17 3.78 -18.56
CA ASN A 455 9.37 3.15 -19.86
C ASN A 455 9.20 4.15 -21.01
N LEU A 456 10.31 4.67 -21.52
CA LEU A 456 10.33 5.60 -22.65
C LEU A 456 9.89 4.97 -23.98
N ASN A 457 9.90 3.63 -24.06
CA ASN A 457 9.55 2.86 -25.25
C ASN A 457 8.13 2.25 -25.16
N ALA A 458 7.29 2.75 -24.24
CA ALA A 458 5.92 2.27 -24.08
C ALA A 458 5.08 2.54 -25.35
N ARG A 459 4.30 1.57 -25.80
CA ARG A 459 3.40 1.71 -26.99
C ARG A 459 2.45 2.90 -26.88
N ASN A 460 1.99 3.19 -25.67
CA ASN A 460 1.21 4.39 -25.36
C ASN A 460 1.92 5.16 -24.25
N PHE A 461 2.78 6.09 -24.67
CA PHE A 461 3.59 6.87 -23.73
C PHE A 461 2.77 7.81 -22.87
N GLU A 462 1.64 8.33 -23.35
CA GLU A 462 0.75 9.20 -22.55
C GLU A 462 0.17 8.46 -21.33
N VAL A 463 -0.13 7.17 -21.47
CA VAL A 463 -0.56 6.32 -20.35
C VAL A 463 0.58 6.11 -19.36
N GLU A 464 1.80 5.84 -19.87
CA GLU A 464 2.97 5.68 -18.99
C GLU A 464 3.30 6.97 -18.25
N LEU A 465 3.16 8.12 -18.91
CA LEU A 465 3.40 9.43 -18.31
C LEU A 465 2.39 9.74 -17.19
N ARG A 466 1.10 9.44 -17.38
CA ARG A 466 0.11 9.53 -16.30
C ARG A 466 0.47 8.64 -15.13
N ARG A 467 0.90 7.39 -15.38
CA ARG A 467 1.37 6.49 -14.33
C ARG A 467 2.60 7.03 -13.60
N ALA A 468 3.50 7.73 -14.30
CA ALA A 468 4.63 8.38 -13.67
C ALA A 468 4.20 9.51 -12.72
N VAL A 469 3.20 10.32 -13.10
CA VAL A 469 2.59 11.33 -12.21
C VAL A 469 2.00 10.66 -10.97
N GLU A 470 1.20 9.60 -11.13
CA GLU A 470 0.64 8.85 -10.01
C GLU A 470 1.73 8.23 -9.10
N LYS A 471 2.85 7.78 -9.66
CA LYS A 471 4.00 7.28 -8.88
C LYS A 471 4.59 8.37 -7.99
N LEU A 472 4.75 9.62 -8.51
CA LEU A 472 5.19 10.77 -7.70
C LEU A 472 4.20 11.10 -6.58
N GLU A 473 2.91 11.11 -6.86
CA GLU A 473 1.85 11.36 -5.88
C GLU A 473 1.84 10.30 -4.76
N ASN A 474 2.32 9.10 -5.05
CA ASN A 474 2.49 8.02 -4.08
C ASN A 474 3.89 7.98 -3.42
N GLY A 475 4.68 9.05 -3.54
CA GLY A 475 5.91 9.23 -2.78
C GLY A 475 7.20 8.80 -3.47
N MET A 476 7.17 8.49 -4.78
CA MET A 476 8.43 8.37 -5.55
C MET A 476 9.02 9.76 -5.77
N SER A 477 10.35 9.87 -5.75
CA SER A 477 11.09 11.12 -5.96
C SER A 477 11.77 11.22 -7.32
N GLY A 478 11.77 10.12 -8.09
CA GLY A 478 12.40 10.10 -9.40
C GLY A 478 12.30 8.77 -10.12
N PHE A 479 12.93 8.69 -11.29
CA PHE A 479 12.83 7.56 -12.19
C PHE A 479 14.17 7.16 -12.79
N LEU A 480 14.39 5.83 -12.89
CA LEU A 480 15.34 5.24 -13.80
C LEU A 480 14.60 4.86 -15.08
N THR A 481 15.10 5.31 -16.25
CA THR A 481 14.38 5.01 -17.50
C THR A 481 14.85 3.71 -18.13
N GLN A 482 14.03 3.14 -19.00
CA GLN A 482 14.48 2.12 -19.94
C GLN A 482 15.53 2.70 -20.90
N PRO A 483 16.37 1.85 -21.56
CA PRO A 483 17.43 2.32 -22.44
C PRO A 483 16.94 3.26 -23.54
N VAL A 484 17.66 4.35 -23.73
CA VAL A 484 17.49 5.30 -24.83
C VAL A 484 18.31 4.80 -26.01
N LEU A 485 17.67 4.22 -27.03
CA LEU A 485 18.28 3.66 -28.24
C LEU A 485 17.50 4.04 -29.50
N SER A 486 16.70 5.12 -29.40
CA SER A 486 15.91 5.65 -30.52
C SER A 486 15.65 7.14 -30.35
N ALA A 487 15.45 7.85 -31.45
CA ALA A 487 15.03 9.25 -31.44
C ALA A 487 13.66 9.44 -30.74
N GLN A 488 12.77 8.45 -30.87
CA GLN A 488 11.48 8.49 -30.18
C GLN A 488 11.63 8.42 -28.66
N ALA A 489 12.59 7.63 -28.14
CA ALA A 489 12.86 7.56 -26.69
C ALA A 489 13.40 8.89 -26.16
N VAL A 490 14.25 9.60 -26.91
CA VAL A 490 14.72 10.96 -26.58
C VAL A 490 13.56 11.95 -26.52
N GLU A 491 12.67 11.91 -27.51
CA GLU A 491 11.47 12.77 -27.54
C GLU A 491 10.52 12.47 -26.37
N ASN A 492 10.34 11.19 -26.03
CA ASN A 492 9.55 10.79 -24.87
C ASN A 492 10.21 11.24 -23.54
N LEU A 493 11.52 11.20 -23.44
CA LEU A 493 12.26 11.74 -22.29
C LEU A 493 12.05 13.25 -22.15
N ARG A 494 12.10 14.00 -23.26
CA ARG A 494 11.79 15.44 -23.30
C ARG A 494 10.37 15.72 -22.79
N LYS A 495 9.37 14.98 -23.27
CA LYS A 495 7.97 15.08 -22.80
C LYS A 495 7.84 14.75 -21.32
N ALA A 496 8.54 13.72 -20.85
CA ALA A 496 8.57 13.35 -19.44
C ALA A 496 9.10 14.51 -18.58
N ARG A 497 10.23 15.12 -18.96
CA ARG A 497 10.80 16.27 -18.26
C ARG A 497 9.82 17.44 -18.23
N GLN A 498 9.15 17.74 -19.35
CA GLN A 498 8.17 18.83 -19.42
C GLN A 498 6.96 18.61 -18.49
N THR A 499 6.47 17.37 -18.40
CA THR A 499 5.29 17.03 -17.57
C THR A 499 5.62 16.91 -16.09
N LEU A 500 6.73 16.24 -15.76
CA LEU A 500 7.12 15.96 -14.38
C LEU A 500 7.84 17.16 -13.73
N GLY A 501 8.49 18.01 -14.55
CA GLY A 501 9.22 19.18 -14.08
C GLY A 501 10.33 18.82 -13.08
N GLU A 502 10.64 19.76 -12.19
CA GLU A 502 11.66 19.58 -11.13
C GLU A 502 11.17 18.70 -9.97
N ARG A 503 9.90 18.32 -9.98
CA ARG A 503 9.32 17.43 -8.95
C ARG A 503 9.89 16.01 -9.01
N ALA A 504 10.46 15.60 -10.16
CA ALA A 504 11.02 14.28 -10.38
C ALA A 504 12.45 14.35 -10.83
N LYS A 505 13.31 13.56 -10.21
CA LYS A 505 14.64 13.30 -10.72
C LYS A 505 14.57 12.19 -11.78
N ILE A 506 15.22 12.40 -12.94
CA ILE A 506 15.20 11.44 -14.05
C ILE A 506 16.63 11.06 -14.42
N LEU A 507 16.96 9.77 -14.29
CA LEU A 507 18.23 9.23 -14.76
C LEU A 507 18.00 8.49 -16.09
N ALA A 508 18.58 8.98 -17.17
CA ALA A 508 18.41 8.42 -18.50
C ALA A 508 19.14 7.08 -18.64
N GLY A 509 18.42 6.06 -19.05
CA GLY A 509 18.96 4.72 -19.26
C GLY A 509 19.90 4.65 -20.45
N ILE A 510 21.16 4.28 -20.24
CA ILE A 510 22.15 4.07 -21.30
C ILE A 510 22.68 2.64 -21.20
N MET A 511 22.51 1.89 -22.27
CA MET A 511 22.95 0.50 -22.36
C MET A 511 23.78 0.28 -23.64
N PRO A 512 25.09 -0.01 -23.52
CA PRO A 512 25.91 -0.28 -24.70
C PRO A 512 25.44 -1.53 -25.43
N VAL A 513 25.10 -1.38 -26.71
CA VAL A 513 24.95 -2.50 -27.65
C VAL A 513 26.36 -2.99 -27.98
N VAL A 514 26.60 -4.30 -27.95
CA VAL A 514 27.95 -4.86 -28.12
C VAL A 514 28.12 -5.74 -29.36
N SER A 515 27.05 -6.01 -30.08
CA SER A 515 27.06 -6.73 -31.37
C SER A 515 25.67 -6.67 -32.02
N GLN A 516 25.62 -6.96 -33.32
CA GLN A 516 24.33 -7.07 -34.04
C GLN A 516 23.39 -8.11 -33.41
N ARG A 517 23.91 -9.29 -33.01
CA ARG A 517 23.11 -10.32 -32.32
C ARG A 517 22.53 -9.81 -30.99
N ASN A 518 23.30 -9.02 -30.25
CA ASN A 518 22.82 -8.41 -29.00
C ASN A 518 21.73 -7.38 -29.27
N ALA A 519 21.90 -6.52 -30.30
CA ALA A 519 20.87 -5.55 -30.70
C ALA A 519 19.55 -6.22 -31.08
N ILE A 520 19.62 -7.27 -31.94
CA ILE A 520 18.46 -8.06 -32.36
C ILE A 520 17.77 -8.73 -31.16
N PHE A 521 18.54 -9.28 -30.23
CA PHE A 521 18.01 -9.88 -29.00
C PHE A 521 17.28 -8.85 -28.13
N MET A 522 17.88 -7.67 -27.94
CA MET A 522 17.28 -6.58 -27.16
C MET A 522 15.95 -6.13 -27.76
N GLU A 523 15.88 -5.95 -29.08
CA GLU A 523 14.66 -5.54 -29.78
C GLU A 523 13.54 -6.58 -29.71
N ASN A 524 13.85 -7.87 -29.81
CA ASN A 524 12.83 -8.90 -29.98
C ASN A 524 12.46 -9.64 -28.69
N GLU A 525 13.35 -9.70 -27.70
CA GLU A 525 13.17 -10.56 -26.52
C GLU A 525 13.09 -9.78 -25.21
N ILE A 526 13.52 -8.51 -25.16
CA ILE A 526 13.45 -7.72 -23.94
C ILE A 526 12.31 -6.72 -24.02
N ASN A 527 11.28 -6.94 -23.23
CA ASN A 527 10.13 -6.03 -23.18
C ASN A 527 10.55 -4.63 -22.69
N GLY A 528 10.11 -3.60 -23.42
CA GLY A 528 10.37 -2.21 -23.04
C GLY A 528 11.69 -1.64 -23.58
N ILE A 529 12.45 -2.39 -24.34
CA ILE A 529 13.59 -1.90 -25.12
C ILE A 529 13.20 -1.82 -26.59
N HIS A 530 13.56 -0.72 -27.23
CA HIS A 530 13.45 -0.54 -28.68
C HIS A 530 14.80 -0.07 -29.21
N VAL A 531 15.33 -0.78 -30.19
CA VAL A 531 16.60 -0.49 -30.88
C VAL A 531 16.29 -0.15 -32.33
N GLU A 532 16.62 1.06 -32.76
CA GLU A 532 16.38 1.48 -34.14
C GLU A 532 17.15 0.59 -35.15
N GLU A 533 16.53 0.32 -36.28
CA GLU A 533 17.08 -0.60 -37.31
C GLU A 533 18.44 -0.12 -37.83
N ASP A 534 18.64 1.18 -37.99
CA ASP A 534 19.93 1.74 -38.40
C ASP A 534 21.06 1.42 -37.40
N ILE A 535 20.76 1.45 -36.08
CA ILE A 535 21.70 1.03 -35.05
C ILE A 535 22.03 -0.45 -35.22
N ILE A 536 21.02 -1.32 -35.42
CA ILE A 536 21.22 -2.77 -35.62
C ILE A 536 22.14 -3.02 -36.81
N GLN A 537 21.91 -2.33 -37.93
CA GLN A 537 22.68 -2.51 -39.17
C GLN A 537 24.12 -2.02 -39.06
N ARG A 538 24.41 -0.99 -38.26
CA ARG A 538 25.78 -0.51 -38.01
C ARG A 538 26.68 -1.56 -37.38
N PHE A 539 26.13 -2.53 -36.64
CA PHE A 539 26.88 -3.63 -36.02
C PHE A 539 27.10 -4.83 -36.98
N ALA A 540 26.62 -4.79 -38.19
CA ALA A 540 26.73 -5.91 -39.13
C ALA A 540 28.22 -6.17 -39.54
N GLY A 541 28.67 -7.40 -39.38
CA GLY A 541 30.00 -7.82 -39.78
C GLY A 541 31.13 -7.35 -38.86
N LEU A 542 30.85 -6.65 -37.78
CA LEU A 542 31.89 -6.20 -36.82
C LEU A 542 32.37 -7.36 -35.93
N ASP A 543 33.64 -7.36 -35.64
CA ASP A 543 34.20 -8.22 -34.61
C ASP A 543 33.87 -7.70 -33.19
N ARG A 544 34.35 -8.41 -32.17
CA ARG A 544 34.04 -8.07 -30.77
C ARG A 544 34.59 -6.69 -30.37
N GLU A 545 35.80 -6.36 -30.74
CA GLU A 545 36.45 -5.11 -30.35
C GLU A 545 35.81 -3.92 -31.07
N GLN A 546 35.58 -4.06 -32.37
CA GLN A 546 34.87 -3.07 -33.17
C GLN A 546 33.43 -2.85 -32.67
N GLY A 547 32.72 -3.94 -32.28
CA GLY A 547 31.38 -3.86 -31.72
C GLY A 547 31.35 -3.15 -30.35
N GLU A 548 32.32 -3.38 -29.48
CA GLU A 548 32.44 -2.66 -28.20
C GLU A 548 32.73 -1.17 -28.42
N GLU A 549 33.62 -0.80 -29.38
CA GLU A 549 33.89 0.60 -29.68
C GLU A 549 32.68 1.33 -30.26
N LEU A 550 32.01 0.74 -31.24
CA LEU A 550 30.79 1.29 -31.80
C LEU A 550 29.70 1.41 -30.71
N GLY A 551 29.60 0.44 -29.79
CA GLY A 551 28.70 0.49 -28.65
C GLY A 551 28.94 1.68 -27.73
N LEU A 552 30.20 2.03 -27.48
CA LEU A 552 30.59 3.23 -26.75
C LEU A 552 30.19 4.50 -27.50
N GLU A 553 30.42 4.55 -28.81
CA GLU A 553 30.06 5.71 -29.66
C GLU A 553 28.53 5.94 -29.66
N VAL A 554 27.74 4.90 -29.88
CA VAL A 554 26.27 4.97 -29.84
C VAL A 554 25.79 5.41 -28.44
N SER A 555 26.36 4.85 -27.37
CA SER A 555 26.02 5.22 -26.00
C SER A 555 26.34 6.69 -25.71
N MET A 556 27.48 7.20 -26.17
CA MET A 556 27.85 8.60 -26.02
C MET A 556 26.95 9.53 -26.83
N GLN A 557 26.53 9.11 -28.02
CA GLN A 557 25.56 9.87 -28.82
C GLN A 557 24.23 9.99 -28.07
N MET A 558 23.66 8.86 -27.62
CA MET A 558 22.38 8.85 -26.90
C MET A 558 22.48 9.64 -25.58
N ALA A 559 23.60 9.55 -24.88
CA ALA A 559 23.84 10.34 -23.66
C ALA A 559 23.83 11.85 -23.93
N ARG A 560 24.49 12.33 -25.01
CA ARG A 560 24.43 13.77 -25.40
C ARG A 560 23.02 14.24 -25.70
N GLU A 561 22.23 13.43 -26.40
CA GLU A 561 20.84 13.77 -26.76
C GLU A 561 19.91 13.75 -25.54
N ALA A 562 20.16 12.87 -24.56
CA ALA A 562 19.39 12.75 -23.33
C ALA A 562 19.75 13.78 -22.25
N LEU A 563 20.99 14.28 -22.22
CA LEU A 563 21.55 15.12 -21.16
C LEU A 563 20.70 16.34 -20.80
N PRO A 564 20.12 17.10 -21.77
CA PRO A 564 19.30 18.29 -21.47
C PRO A 564 18.02 17.96 -20.68
N TYR A 565 17.56 16.72 -20.70
CA TYR A 565 16.28 16.29 -20.12
C TYR A 565 16.43 15.39 -18.90
N ALA A 566 17.67 15.03 -18.54
CA ALA A 566 17.98 14.12 -17.43
C ALA A 566 18.81 14.80 -16.33
N ASP A 567 18.68 14.33 -15.10
CA ASP A 567 19.50 14.75 -13.96
C ASP A 567 20.81 13.91 -13.85
N GLY A 568 20.98 12.94 -14.72
CA GLY A 568 22.13 12.06 -14.80
C GLY A 568 21.84 10.83 -15.65
N PHE A 569 22.71 9.83 -15.52
CA PHE A 569 22.62 8.63 -16.32
C PHE A 569 22.42 7.38 -15.45
N TYR A 570 21.61 6.46 -15.95
CA TYR A 570 21.47 5.10 -15.45
C TYR A 570 22.12 4.13 -16.44
N LEU A 571 23.32 3.66 -16.12
CA LEU A 571 24.10 2.80 -16.98
C LEU A 571 23.79 1.34 -16.71
N MET A 572 23.38 0.59 -17.73
CA MET A 572 23.10 -0.84 -17.62
C MET A 572 24.28 -1.65 -18.18
N THR A 573 24.84 -2.55 -17.37
CA THR A 573 26.06 -3.30 -17.70
C THR A 573 25.73 -4.54 -18.53
N PRO A 574 25.99 -4.57 -19.84
CA PRO A 574 25.71 -5.75 -20.66
C PRO A 574 26.63 -6.91 -20.26
N PHE A 575 26.03 -8.08 -19.93
CA PHE A 575 26.78 -9.31 -19.62
C PHE A 575 27.87 -9.14 -18.53
N ASN A 576 27.67 -8.25 -17.57
CA ASN A 576 28.62 -7.91 -16.52
C ASN A 576 30.00 -7.47 -17.06
N ARG A 577 30.08 -6.78 -18.21
CA ARG A 577 31.31 -6.27 -18.81
C ARG A 577 31.82 -5.00 -18.10
N VAL A 578 32.34 -5.15 -16.90
CA VAL A 578 32.84 -4.04 -16.06
C VAL A 578 33.84 -3.15 -16.81
N ALA A 579 34.81 -3.73 -17.51
CA ALA A 579 35.83 -2.98 -18.26
C ALA A 579 35.23 -2.07 -19.36
N LEU A 580 34.17 -2.49 -20.02
CA LEU A 580 33.46 -1.67 -20.99
C LEU A 580 32.80 -0.46 -20.30
N MET A 581 32.22 -0.69 -19.13
CA MET A 581 31.55 0.36 -18.39
C MET A 581 32.53 1.37 -17.77
N GLU A 582 33.71 0.93 -17.34
CA GLU A 582 34.78 1.85 -16.93
C GLU A 582 35.15 2.84 -18.03
N ARG A 583 35.27 2.36 -19.29
CA ARG A 583 35.54 3.19 -20.47
C ARG A 583 34.35 4.16 -20.74
N LEU A 584 33.13 3.69 -20.64
CA LEU A 584 31.95 4.53 -20.83
C LEU A 584 31.89 5.65 -19.77
N ILE A 585 32.04 5.31 -18.49
CA ILE A 585 32.04 6.29 -17.39
C ILE A 585 33.14 7.35 -17.61
N ALA A 586 34.36 6.93 -17.94
CA ALA A 586 35.45 7.85 -18.21
C ALA A 586 35.11 8.84 -19.34
N ARG A 587 34.56 8.35 -20.46
CA ARG A 587 34.11 9.20 -21.58
C ARG A 587 32.97 10.14 -21.21
N LEU A 588 31.94 9.65 -20.50
CA LEU A 588 30.84 10.49 -20.03
C LEU A 588 31.32 11.65 -19.17
N LYS A 589 32.27 11.38 -18.24
CA LYS A 589 32.84 12.42 -17.40
C LYS A 589 33.61 13.44 -18.22
N THR A 590 34.62 12.99 -18.99
CA THR A 590 35.52 13.90 -19.70
C THR A 590 34.85 14.66 -20.85
N GLU A 591 33.89 14.05 -21.57
CA GLU A 591 33.32 14.62 -22.78
C GLU A 591 31.96 15.35 -22.52
N LEU A 592 31.24 15.03 -21.43
CA LEU A 592 29.89 15.57 -21.20
C LEU A 592 29.74 16.25 -19.84
N LEU A 593 30.23 15.66 -18.74
CA LEU A 593 29.89 16.15 -17.40
C LEU A 593 30.91 17.19 -16.90
N ASP A 594 32.21 16.98 -17.15
CA ASP A 594 33.29 17.91 -16.74
C ASP A 594 33.51 19.04 -17.77
N ALA A 595 32.91 18.95 -18.96
CA ALA A 595 33.06 19.95 -20.03
C ALA A 595 32.17 21.18 -19.86
N GLU A 596 31.16 21.12 -18.96
CA GLU A 596 30.24 22.23 -18.65
C GLU A 596 30.67 23.03 -17.40
N GLY A 597 31.84 22.77 -16.80
CA GLY A 597 32.38 23.42 -15.59
C GLY A 597 33.26 24.64 -15.84
#